data_62e4e9adf8f58c47e1915c1ee3a1cb39
#
_entry.id   62e4e9adf8f58c47e1915c1ee3a1cb39
#
_cell.length_a   1.000
_cell.length_b   1.000
_cell.length_c   1.000
_cell.angle_alpha   90.00
_cell.angle_beta   90.00
_cell.angle_gamma   90.00
#
_symmetry.space_group_name_H-M   'P 1'
#
loop_
_entity.id
_entity.type
_entity.pdbx_description
1 polymer ?
#
loop_
_entity_poly.entity_id
_entity_poly.type
_entity_poly.pdbx_seq_one_letter_code
_entity_poly.pdbx_strand_id
1 'polypeptide(L)'
;MSRPLLLNAFDMMVPVHQSPGLWRHPEAGVAGFDTLEYWTSLARTLEEGGFTALFLADVPGVYDVYGGGAEATARGGVQYPVLDPLVAVPAM
;
A
#
# COMPACT_ATOMS: atom_id res chain seq x y z
N MET A 1 4.19 34.38 -12.40
CA MET A 1 4.79 33.03 -12.47
C MET A 1 3.87 32.02 -11.80
N SER A 2 3.52 30.97 -12.52
CA SER A 2 2.79 29.85 -11.94
C SER A 2 3.72 29.01 -11.07
N ARG A 3 3.25 28.61 -9.91
CA ARG A 3 3.95 27.61 -9.09
C ARG A 3 3.64 26.23 -9.64
N PRO A 4 4.61 25.34 -9.75
CA PRO A 4 4.34 23.97 -10.16
C PRO A 4 3.45 23.28 -9.13
N LEU A 5 2.55 22.44 -9.60
CA LEU A 5 1.77 21.56 -8.75
C LEU A 5 2.63 20.35 -8.38
N LEU A 6 2.78 20.11 -7.09
CA LEU A 6 3.50 18.93 -6.60
C LEU A 6 2.50 17.81 -6.33
N LEU A 7 2.64 16.70 -7.02
CA LEU A 7 1.80 15.53 -6.87
C LEU A 7 2.56 14.43 -6.14
N ASN A 8 2.00 13.97 -5.06
CA ASN A 8 2.52 12.82 -4.32
C ASN A 8 1.52 11.68 -4.41
N ALA A 9 1.98 10.50 -4.76
CA ALA A 9 1.19 9.30 -4.67
C ALA A 9 1.23 8.75 -3.24
N PHE A 10 0.23 7.96 -2.88
CA PHE A 10 0.16 7.26 -1.60
C PHE A 10 -0.13 5.79 -1.85
N ASP A 11 0.60 4.92 -1.19
CA ASP A 11 0.33 3.50 -1.17
C ASP A 11 0.78 2.88 0.15
N MET A 12 0.39 1.65 0.38
CA MET A 12 0.82 0.84 1.53
C MET A 12 1.17 -0.56 1.05
N MET A 13 2.20 -1.14 1.62
CA MET A 13 2.60 -2.52 1.31
C MET A 13 1.75 -3.54 2.07
N VAL A 14 0.44 -3.49 1.83
CA VAL A 14 -0.58 -4.34 2.45
C VAL A 14 -1.56 -4.83 1.38
N PRO A 15 -2.30 -5.93 1.62
CA PRO A 15 -3.31 -6.40 0.66
C PRO A 15 -4.42 -5.38 0.41
N VAL A 16 -4.89 -4.70 1.43
CA VAL A 16 -5.88 -3.61 1.34
C VAL A 16 -5.69 -2.62 2.46
N HIS A 17 -5.93 -1.34 2.16
CA HIS A 17 -5.74 -0.27 3.12
C HIS A 17 -6.92 -0.16 4.11
N GLN A 18 -8.12 0.12 3.62
CA GLN A 18 -9.28 0.42 4.48
C GLN A 18 -10.55 -0.35 4.11
N SER A 19 -10.46 -1.34 3.27
CA SER A 19 -11.62 -2.11 2.79
C SER A 19 -11.50 -3.55 3.22
N PRO A 20 -11.98 -3.90 4.43
CA PRO A 20 -11.84 -5.25 4.97
C PRO A 20 -12.37 -6.30 4.00
N GLY A 21 -11.57 -7.31 3.70
CA GLY A 21 -11.97 -8.42 2.84
C GLY A 21 -12.01 -8.10 1.34
N LEU A 22 -11.75 -6.87 0.91
CA LEU A 22 -11.79 -6.50 -0.51
C LEU A 22 -10.78 -7.28 -1.34
N TRP A 23 -9.69 -7.72 -0.76
CA TRP A 23 -8.69 -8.55 -1.44
C TRP A 23 -9.26 -9.86 -2.02
N ARG A 24 -10.43 -10.29 -1.53
CA ARG A 24 -11.14 -11.47 -2.05
C ARG A 24 -11.93 -11.18 -3.33
N HIS A 25 -12.12 -9.91 -3.67
CA HIS A 25 -12.86 -9.55 -4.88
C HIS A 25 -12.02 -9.92 -6.12
N PRO A 26 -12.62 -10.59 -7.13
CA PRO A 26 -11.87 -11.03 -8.32
C PRO A 26 -11.14 -9.93 -9.08
N GLU A 27 -11.66 -8.71 -9.02
CA GLU A 27 -11.12 -7.55 -9.72
C GLU A 27 -10.24 -6.66 -8.83
N ALA A 28 -9.97 -7.07 -7.59
CA ALA A 28 -9.23 -6.22 -6.65
C ALA A 28 -7.77 -5.97 -7.05
N GLY A 29 -7.17 -6.83 -7.88
CA GLY A 29 -5.82 -6.65 -8.39
C GLY A 29 -4.73 -6.65 -7.31
N VAL A 30 -5.01 -7.19 -6.13
CA VAL A 30 -4.05 -7.19 -5.02
C VAL A 30 -2.96 -8.25 -5.15
N ALA A 31 -3.09 -9.14 -6.13
CA ALA A 31 -2.06 -10.12 -6.40
C ALA A 31 -0.75 -9.41 -6.78
N GLY A 32 0.31 -9.72 -6.05
CA GLY A 32 1.61 -9.12 -6.30
C GLY A 32 2.00 -7.96 -5.38
N PHE A 33 1.17 -7.56 -4.41
CA PHE A 33 1.55 -6.53 -3.44
C PHE A 33 2.83 -6.89 -2.66
N ASP A 34 3.14 -8.18 -2.57
CA ASP A 34 4.32 -8.76 -1.93
C ASP A 34 5.45 -9.07 -2.93
N THR A 35 5.36 -8.58 -4.16
CA THR A 35 6.39 -8.77 -5.17
C THR A 35 7.14 -7.47 -5.46
N LEU A 36 8.43 -7.59 -5.70
CA LEU A 36 9.26 -6.44 -6.08
C LEU A 36 8.82 -5.85 -7.42
N GLU A 37 8.31 -6.67 -8.33
CA GLU A 37 7.83 -6.24 -9.64
C GLU A 37 6.70 -5.22 -9.53
N TYR A 38 5.74 -5.43 -8.63
CA TYR A 38 4.67 -4.46 -8.40
C TYR A 38 5.22 -3.09 -8.03
N TRP A 39 6.13 -3.03 -7.08
CA TRP A 39 6.67 -1.77 -6.55
C TRP A 39 7.59 -1.06 -7.52
N THR A 40 8.43 -1.79 -8.23
CA THR A 40 9.28 -1.19 -9.28
C THR A 40 8.46 -0.70 -10.46
N SER A 41 7.40 -1.40 -10.86
CA SER A 41 6.49 -0.95 -11.91
C SER A 41 5.73 0.30 -11.50
N LEU A 42 5.25 0.35 -10.26
CA LEU A 42 4.59 1.54 -9.71
C LEU A 42 5.54 2.75 -9.73
N ALA A 43 6.77 2.57 -9.26
CA ALA A 43 7.75 3.65 -9.25
C ALA A 43 8.01 4.22 -10.66
N ARG A 44 8.16 3.35 -11.66
CA ARG A 44 8.33 3.77 -13.07
C ARG A 44 7.12 4.54 -13.58
N THR A 45 5.92 4.03 -13.32
CA THR A 45 4.67 4.69 -13.73
C THR A 45 4.56 6.09 -13.14
N LEU A 46 4.88 6.23 -11.87
CA LEU A 46 4.85 7.53 -11.19
C LEU A 46 5.92 8.49 -11.71
N GLU A 47 7.13 8.00 -11.96
CA GLU A 47 8.20 8.81 -12.55
C GLU A 47 7.81 9.29 -13.95
N GLU A 48 7.31 8.41 -14.82
CA GLU A 48 6.84 8.76 -16.15
C GLU A 48 5.66 9.74 -16.11
N GLY A 49 4.79 9.63 -15.09
CA GLY A 49 3.67 10.54 -14.87
C GLY A 49 4.06 11.89 -14.26
N GLY A 50 5.34 12.09 -13.92
CA GLY A 50 5.81 13.35 -13.34
C GLY A 50 5.43 13.57 -11.88
N PHE A 51 5.17 12.52 -11.14
CA PHE A 51 4.93 12.63 -9.70
C PHE A 51 6.20 13.02 -8.96
N THR A 52 6.03 13.85 -7.94
CA THR A 52 7.14 14.36 -7.14
C THR A 52 7.67 13.32 -6.16
N ALA A 53 6.77 12.57 -5.55
CA ALA A 53 7.11 11.57 -4.55
C ALA A 53 6.08 10.45 -4.46
N LEU A 54 6.49 9.34 -3.90
CA LEU A 54 5.64 8.26 -3.44
C LEU A 54 5.76 8.18 -1.92
N PHE A 55 4.63 8.34 -1.23
CA PHE A 55 4.52 8.15 0.22
C PHE A 55 4.09 6.71 0.49
N LEU A 56 4.95 5.94 1.12
CA LEU A 56 4.65 4.59 1.59
C LEU A 56 4.37 4.65 3.08
N ALA A 57 3.11 4.51 3.44
CA ALA A 57 2.74 4.45 4.85
C ALA A 57 3.12 3.10 5.43
N ASP A 58 3.71 3.13 6.62
CA ASP A 58 4.10 1.94 7.37
C ASP A 58 3.48 2.01 8.76
N VAL A 59 2.52 1.11 9.01
CA VAL A 59 1.82 1.01 10.29
C VAL A 59 2.10 -0.38 10.87
N PRO A 60 3.15 -0.52 11.70
CA PRO A 60 3.54 -1.81 12.28
C PRO A 60 2.62 -2.16 13.45
N GLY A 61 1.36 -2.41 13.17
CA GLY A 61 0.36 -2.73 14.17
C GLY A 61 -0.89 -3.34 13.57
N VAL A 62 -1.69 -3.94 14.43
CA VAL A 62 -2.95 -4.56 14.05
C VAL A 62 -4.08 -3.85 14.80
N TYR A 63 -5.14 -3.47 14.10
CA TYR A 63 -6.31 -2.88 14.74
C TYR A 63 -7.01 -3.91 15.62
N ASP A 64 -7.32 -3.52 16.84
CA ASP A 64 -7.93 -4.36 17.85
C ASP A 64 -9.24 -3.80 18.43
N VAL A 65 -9.74 -2.72 17.85
CA VAL A 65 -10.93 -2.01 18.36
C VAL A 65 -12.22 -2.77 18.05
N TYR A 66 -12.37 -3.24 16.82
CA TYR A 66 -13.57 -3.98 16.42
C TYR A 66 -13.57 -5.38 17.04
N GLY A 67 -14.64 -5.71 17.75
CA GLY A 67 -14.79 -7.00 18.39
C GLY A 67 -13.90 -7.22 19.62
N GLY A 68 -13.20 -6.17 20.10
CA GLY A 68 -12.37 -6.26 21.31
C GLY A 68 -11.08 -7.06 21.14
N GLY A 69 -10.58 -7.21 19.91
CA GLY A 69 -9.34 -7.94 19.63
C GLY A 69 -8.95 -7.90 18.18
N ALA A 70 -7.79 -8.42 17.86
CA ALA A 70 -7.17 -8.37 16.53
C ALA A 70 -7.75 -9.39 15.52
N GLU A 71 -8.62 -10.29 15.96
CA GLU A 71 -9.10 -11.40 15.12
C GLU A 71 -9.84 -10.93 13.86
N ALA A 72 -10.72 -9.94 14.00
CA ALA A 72 -11.48 -9.40 12.87
C ALA A 72 -10.57 -8.74 11.84
N THR A 73 -9.58 -8.01 12.31
CA THR A 73 -8.55 -7.37 11.44
C THR A 73 -7.72 -8.41 10.70
N ALA A 74 -7.28 -9.44 11.38
CA ALA A 74 -6.50 -10.53 10.77
C ALA A 74 -7.31 -11.28 9.72
N ARG A 75 -8.58 -11.56 9.98
CA ARG A 75 -9.48 -12.22 9.02
C ARG A 75 -9.81 -11.34 7.81
N GLY A 76 -10.03 -10.06 8.06
CA GLY A 76 -10.40 -9.10 7.02
C GLY A 76 -9.23 -8.57 6.20
N GLY A 77 -8.00 -8.76 6.67
CA GLY A 77 -6.82 -8.26 6.00
C GLY A 77 -6.71 -6.74 6.01
N VAL A 78 -7.20 -6.07 7.06
CA VAL A 78 -7.17 -4.61 7.17
C VAL A 78 -5.76 -4.15 7.53
N GLN A 79 -5.03 -3.57 6.57
CA GLN A 79 -3.63 -3.15 6.73
C GLN A 79 -2.73 -4.26 7.31
N TYR A 80 -3.07 -5.50 7.00
CA TYR A 80 -2.35 -6.67 7.52
C TYR A 80 -2.50 -7.86 6.54
N PRO A 81 -1.43 -8.64 6.26
CA PRO A 81 -0.07 -8.39 6.70
C PRO A 81 0.54 -7.14 6.07
N VAL A 82 1.55 -6.55 6.71
CA VAL A 82 2.31 -5.40 6.22
C VAL A 82 3.75 -5.81 5.91
N LEU A 83 4.26 -5.35 4.76
CA LEU A 83 5.66 -5.50 4.42
C LEU A 83 6.44 -4.25 4.83
N ASP A 84 7.73 -4.43 5.11
CA ASP A 84 8.62 -3.31 5.41
C ASP A 84 9.00 -2.58 4.12
N PRO A 85 8.60 -1.31 3.92
CA PRO A 85 8.92 -0.56 2.71
C PRO A 85 10.42 -0.40 2.46
N LEU A 86 11.24 -0.38 3.49
CA LEU A 86 12.69 -0.21 3.35
C LEU A 86 13.33 -1.34 2.56
N VAL A 87 12.70 -2.50 2.47
CA VAL A 87 13.21 -3.62 1.68
C VAL A 87 13.06 -3.39 0.18
N ALA A 88 12.01 -2.70 -0.24
CA ALA A 88 11.70 -2.47 -1.66
C ALA A 88 12.28 -1.17 -2.20
N VAL A 89 12.37 -0.12 -1.36
CA VAL A 89 12.81 1.22 -1.79
C VAL A 89 14.13 1.23 -2.56
N PRO A 90 15.17 0.48 -2.17
CA PRO A 90 16.43 0.48 -2.93
C PRO A 90 16.31 -0.01 -4.38
N ALA A 91 15.28 -0.77 -4.71
CA ALA A 91 15.04 -1.28 -6.05
C ALA A 91 14.08 -0.40 -6.87
N MET A 92 13.42 0.51 -6.22
CA MET A 92 12.46 1.43 -6.85
C MET A 92 13.18 2.65 -7.42
#